data_315f8974dc79a3680fb7df939598e14a
#
_entry.id   315f8974dc79a3680fb7df939598e14a
#
_cell.length_a   1.000
_cell.length_b   1.000
_cell.length_c   1.000
_cell.angle_alpha   90.00
_cell.angle_beta   90.00
_cell.angle_gamma   90.00
#
_symmetry.space_group_name_H-M   'P 1'
#
loop_
_entity.id
_entity.type
_entity.pdbx_description
1 polymer ?
#
loop_
_entity_poly.entity_id
_entity_poly.type
_entity_poly.pdbx_seq_one_letter_code
_entity_poly.pdbx_strand_id
1 'polypeptide(L)' 'MTKLEHEKNRIYVFPNGGFYAVTNVKELLVSKSGGHRLTTANGLLVYVPFTWLAIEIESDKGWEA' A
#
# COMPACT_ATOMS: atom_id res chain seq x y z
N MET A 1 -0.92 -12.51 5.98
CA MET A 1 -0.87 -11.77 4.69
C MET A 1 -2.28 -11.43 4.25
N THR A 2 -2.51 -10.21 3.88
CA THR A 2 -3.83 -9.74 3.46
C THR A 2 -3.90 -9.66 1.94
N LYS A 3 -4.92 -10.28 1.36
CA LYS A 3 -5.19 -10.16 -0.08
C LYS A 3 -6.02 -8.92 -0.35
N LEU A 4 -5.62 -8.15 -1.35
CA LEU A 4 -6.28 -6.92 -1.74
C LEU A 4 -6.83 -7.10 -3.16
N GLU A 5 -8.15 -7.09 -3.30
CA GLU A 5 -8.78 -7.42 -4.58
C GLU A 5 -9.26 -6.20 -5.34
N HIS A 6 -9.41 -5.06 -4.68
CA HIS A 6 -10.07 -3.89 -5.25
C HIS A 6 -9.20 -2.64 -5.30
N GLU A 7 -7.95 -2.70 -4.84
CA GLU A 7 -7.06 -1.54 -4.87
C GLU A 7 -6.47 -1.33 -6.26
N LYS A 8 -6.66 -0.14 -6.81
CA LYS A 8 -6.03 0.28 -8.06
C LYS A 8 -4.69 0.95 -7.80
N ASN A 9 -4.66 1.86 -6.84
CA ASN A 9 -3.46 2.58 -6.43
C ASN A 9 -3.40 2.68 -4.92
N ARG A 10 -2.20 2.55 -4.39
CA ARG A 10 -1.92 2.80 -2.98
C ARG A 10 -0.80 3.82 -2.93
N ILE A 11 -1.05 4.98 -2.30
CA ILE A 11 -0.13 6.11 -2.29
C ILE A 11 0.28 6.39 -0.84
N TYR A 12 1.58 6.31 -0.57
CA TYR A 12 2.15 6.64 0.73
C TYR A 12 2.61 8.08 0.70
N VAL A 13 2.06 8.91 1.58
CA VAL A 13 2.39 10.33 1.66
C VAL A 13 3.29 10.55 2.85
N PHE A 14 4.43 11.21 2.64
CA PHE A 14 5.44 11.40 3.67
C PHE A 14 5.40 12.82 4.23
N PRO A 15 5.89 13.03 5.48
CA PRO A 15 5.84 14.36 6.12
C PRO A 15 6.56 15.47 5.36
N ASN A 16 7.56 15.12 4.52
CA ASN A 16 8.31 16.10 3.73
C ASN A 16 7.57 16.55 2.46
N GLY A 17 6.34 16.06 2.25
CA GLY A 17 5.56 16.36 1.05
C GLY A 17 5.79 15.40 -0.11
N GLY A 18 6.73 14.46 0.01
CA GLY A 18 6.94 13.44 -1.00
C GLY A 18 5.86 12.35 -0.93
N PHE A 19 5.75 11.58 -2.01
CA PHE A 19 4.85 10.45 -2.03
C PHE A 19 5.42 9.30 -2.85
N TYR A 20 4.89 8.11 -2.62
CA TYR A 20 5.26 6.91 -3.36
C TYR A 20 4.00 6.12 -3.70
N ALA A 21 3.76 5.92 -5.00
CA ALA A 21 2.54 5.25 -5.47
C ALA A 21 2.85 3.85 -5.96
N VAL A 22 2.03 2.88 -5.55
CA VAL A 22 2.12 1.49 -6.00
C VAL A 22 0.80 1.12 -6.64
N THR A 23 0.83 0.64 -7.88
CA THR A 23 -0.37 0.29 -8.62
C THR A 23 -0.67 -1.21 -8.54
N ASN A 24 -1.95 -1.56 -8.55
CA ASN A 24 -2.42 -2.93 -8.63
C ASN A 24 -1.82 -3.84 -7.54
N VAL A 25 -1.89 -3.39 -6.28
CA VAL A 25 -1.42 -4.17 -5.15
C VAL A 25 -2.39 -5.34 -4.92
N LYS A 26 -1.85 -6.55 -4.83
CA LYS A 26 -2.64 -7.77 -4.63
C LYS A 26 -2.49 -8.36 -3.24
N GLU A 27 -1.34 -8.13 -2.59
CA GLU A 27 -1.10 -8.67 -1.25
C GLU A 27 -0.37 -7.65 -0.40
N LEU A 28 -0.70 -7.64 0.88
CA LEU A 28 -0.09 -6.76 1.88
C LEU A 28 0.31 -7.58 3.10
N LEU A 29 1.56 -7.42 3.52
CA LEU A 29 2.04 -7.96 4.78
C LEU A 29 2.62 -6.82 5.61
N VAL A 30 2.06 -6.61 6.80
CA VAL A 30 2.59 -5.62 7.74
C VAL A 30 3.70 -6.27 8.54
N SER A 31 4.92 -5.71 8.44
CA SER A 31 6.07 -6.24 9.16
C SER A 31 6.05 -5.81 10.63
N LYS A 32 6.91 -6.42 11.45
CA LYS A 32 6.99 -6.08 12.88
C LYS A 32 7.32 -4.62 13.13
N SER A 33 8.12 -4.02 12.26
CA SER A 33 8.48 -2.60 12.35
C SER A 33 7.34 -1.66 11.95
N GLY A 34 6.24 -2.19 11.45
CA GLY A 34 5.12 -1.43 10.93
C GLY A 34 5.23 -1.11 9.45
N GLY A 35 6.35 -1.41 8.80
CA GLY A 35 6.48 -1.21 7.36
C GLY A 35 5.61 -2.17 6.57
N HIS A 36 5.29 -1.81 5.34
CA HIS A 36 4.44 -2.62 4.48
C HIS A 36 5.25 -3.34 3.40
N ARG A 37 5.00 -4.63 3.26
CA ARG A 37 5.51 -5.44 2.15
C ARG A 37 4.35 -5.67 1.20
N LEU A 38 4.55 -5.27 -0.06
CA LEU A 38 3.49 -5.30 -1.06
C LEU A 38 3.89 -6.20 -2.21
N THR A 39 2.93 -6.96 -2.73
CA THR A 39 3.09 -7.70 -3.98
C THR A 39 2.10 -7.15 -4.98
N THR A 40 2.57 -6.77 -6.18
CA THR A 40 1.70 -6.26 -7.22
C THR A 40 1.24 -7.37 -8.17
N ALA A 41 0.25 -7.06 -9.00
CA ALA A 41 -0.31 -8.02 -9.95
C ALA A 41 0.72 -8.54 -10.95
N ASN A 42 1.74 -7.73 -11.29
CA ASN A 42 2.81 -8.14 -12.20
C ASN A 42 4.02 -8.74 -11.49
N GLY A 43 3.88 -9.07 -10.20
CA GLY A 43 4.91 -9.76 -9.45
C GLY A 43 5.99 -8.88 -8.83
N LEU A 44 5.84 -7.56 -8.87
CA LEU A 44 6.78 -6.66 -8.25
C LEU A 44 6.65 -6.73 -6.72
N LEU A 45 7.79 -6.85 -6.04
CA LEU A 45 7.84 -6.85 -4.57
C LEU A 45 8.33 -5.49 -4.10
N VAL A 46 7.54 -4.84 -3.25
CA VAL A 46 7.82 -3.48 -2.78
C VAL A 46 7.81 -3.46 -1.25
N TYR A 47 8.80 -2.83 -0.64
CA TYR A 47 8.82 -2.59 0.79
C TYR A 47 8.78 -1.10 1.06
N VAL A 48 7.80 -0.65 1.85
CA VAL A 48 7.69 0.74 2.27
C VAL A 48 7.90 0.79 3.79
N PRO A 49 9.00 1.39 4.27
CA PRO A 49 9.22 1.51 5.72
C PRO A 49 8.19 2.44 6.34
N PHE A 50 7.90 2.24 7.63
CA PHE A 50 6.88 3.03 8.32
C PHE A 50 7.41 4.44 8.64
N THR A 51 7.42 5.29 7.63
CA THR A 51 7.82 6.70 7.75
C THR A 51 6.77 7.64 7.16
N TRP A 52 5.66 7.08 6.68
CA TRP A 52 4.60 7.87 6.05
C TRP A 52 3.73 8.56 7.10
N LEU A 53 3.11 9.67 6.68
CA LEU A 53 2.11 10.39 7.46
C LEU A 53 0.71 9.84 7.20
N ALA A 54 0.42 9.49 5.95
CA ALA A 54 -0.89 9.04 5.52
C ALA A 54 -0.78 8.06 4.36
N ILE A 55 -1.82 7.27 4.15
CA ILE A 55 -1.94 6.38 3.00
C ILE A 55 -3.26 6.72 2.30
N GLU A 56 -3.17 7.01 0.99
CA GLU A 56 -4.34 7.22 0.14
C GLU A 56 -4.56 5.98 -0.70
N ILE A 57 -5.79 5.51 -0.77
CA ILE A 57 -6.12 4.29 -1.50
C ILE A 57 -7.21 4.59 -2.53
N GLU A 58 -6.90 4.38 -3.80
CA GLU A 58 -7.90 4.38 -4.85
C GLU A 58 -8.41 2.95 -5.00
N SER A 59 -9.70 2.74 -4.77
CA SER A 59 -10.30 1.42 -4.74
C SER A 59 -11.64 1.42 -5.45
N ASP A 60 -11.99 0.27 -6.02
CA ASP A 60 -13.33 0.05 -6.61
C ASP A 60 -14.40 -0.05 -5.54
N LYS A 61 -14.01 -0.27 -4.29
CA LYS A 61 -14.91 -0.51 -3.18
C LYS A 61 -14.51 0.36 -2.00
N GLY A 62 -15.50 0.92 -1.30
CA GLY A 62 -15.23 1.73 -0.12
C GLY A 62 -14.83 0.89 1.09
N TRP A 63 -14.72 1.54 2.24
CA TRP A 63 -14.40 0.85 3.49
C TRP A 63 -15.49 -0.14 3.85
N GLU A 64 -15.07 -1.28 4.39
CA GLU A 64 -15.98 -2.25 4.99
C GLU A 64 -16.01 -2.02 6.51
N ALA A 65 -17.21 -2.05 7.07
CA ALA A 65 -17.38 -1.91 8.51
C ALA A 65 -16.96 -3.17 9.26
#